data_2db0c685f916cb2b559cc74bc5d60084
#
_entry.id   2db0c685f916cb2b559cc74bc5d60084
#
_cell.length_a   1.000
_cell.length_b   1.000
_cell.length_c   1.000
_cell.angle_alpha   90.00
_cell.angle_beta   90.00
_cell.angle_gamma   90.00
#
_symmetry.space_group_name_H-M   'P 1'
#
loop_
_entity.id
_entity.type
_entity.pdbx_description
1 polymer ?
#
loop_
_entity_poly.entity_id
_entity_poly.type
_entity_poly.pdbx_seq_one_letter_code
_entity_poly.pdbx_strand_id
1 'polypeptide(L)'
;MFATFTDWSMDVPEEGVKTAEEMWPEIQAAGALSMRIVKIDDTGARSMTMWPDEETAHKAIHSMRAKGAAKSGGEIIGSAMGTVLAEFG
;
A
#
# COMPACT_ATOMS: atom_id res chain seq x y z
N MET A 1 7.50 3.36 14.49
CA MET A 1 6.59 3.28 13.36
C MET A 1 7.33 2.80 12.12
N PHE A 2 6.69 2.03 11.30
CA PHE A 2 7.28 1.42 10.11
C PHE A 2 6.42 1.72 8.88
N ALA A 3 7.04 2.00 7.73
CA ALA A 3 6.32 2.33 6.51
C ALA A 3 6.61 1.33 5.39
N THR A 4 5.60 0.98 4.62
CA THR A 4 5.75 0.16 3.41
C THR A 4 5.25 0.94 2.20
N PHE A 5 5.97 0.81 1.10
CA PHE A 5 5.67 1.47 -0.17
C PHE A 5 5.54 0.42 -1.25
N THR A 6 4.53 0.55 -2.09
CA THR A 6 4.34 -0.32 -3.25
C THR A 6 4.09 0.56 -4.47
N ASP A 7 4.86 0.35 -5.52
CA ASP A 7 4.70 1.05 -6.78
C ASP A 7 3.92 0.17 -7.76
N TRP A 8 2.85 0.74 -8.30
CA TRP A 8 1.89 0.06 -9.15
C TRP A 8 1.90 0.64 -10.56
N SER A 9 1.79 -0.24 -11.55
CA SER A 9 1.46 0.13 -12.93
C SER A 9 0.06 -0.38 -13.24
N MET A 10 -0.82 0.50 -13.71
CA MET A 10 -2.18 0.15 -14.09
C MET A 10 -2.72 1.15 -15.12
N ASP A 11 -3.66 0.71 -15.96
CA ASP A 11 -4.18 1.54 -17.04
C ASP A 11 -4.83 2.83 -16.54
N VAL A 12 -5.59 2.74 -15.46
CA VAL A 12 -6.26 3.88 -14.83
C VAL A 12 -6.02 3.82 -13.33
N PRO A 13 -5.01 4.55 -12.80
CA PRO A 13 -4.69 4.54 -11.36
C PRO A 13 -5.87 4.86 -10.44
N GLU A 14 -6.77 5.74 -10.87
CA GLU A 14 -7.96 6.11 -10.09
C GLU A 14 -8.89 4.91 -9.81
N GLU A 15 -8.94 3.93 -10.72
CA GLU A 15 -9.74 2.71 -10.50
C GLU A 15 -9.17 1.82 -9.40
N GLY A 16 -7.88 1.90 -9.14
CA GLY A 16 -7.22 1.19 -8.04
C GLY A 16 -7.70 1.64 -6.66
N VAL A 17 -8.23 2.85 -6.55
CA VAL A 17 -8.78 3.38 -5.29
C VAL A 17 -9.96 2.53 -4.80
N LYS A 18 -10.81 2.03 -5.71
CA LYS A 18 -11.92 1.16 -5.35
C LYS A 18 -11.44 -0.13 -4.68
N THR A 19 -10.39 -0.73 -5.24
CA THR A 19 -9.77 -1.92 -4.64
C THR A 19 -9.23 -1.61 -3.25
N ALA A 20 -8.57 -0.49 -3.09
CA ALA A 20 -8.03 -0.07 -1.79
C ALA A 20 -9.15 0.16 -0.77
N GLU A 21 -10.25 0.78 -1.17
CA GLU A 21 -11.41 0.99 -0.29
C GLU A 21 -12.01 -0.33 0.17
N GLU A 22 -12.13 -1.31 -0.73
CA GLU A 22 -12.64 -2.64 -0.41
C GLU A 22 -11.71 -3.39 0.54
N MET A 23 -10.41 -3.22 0.39
CA MET A 23 -9.40 -3.92 1.19
C MET A 23 -9.08 -3.23 2.51
N TRP A 24 -9.39 -1.95 2.65
CA TRP A 24 -8.98 -1.17 3.81
C TRP A 24 -9.40 -1.79 5.15
N PRO A 25 -10.63 -2.29 5.35
CA PRO A 25 -11.01 -2.94 6.61
C PRO A 25 -10.10 -4.11 6.98
N GLU A 26 -9.71 -4.93 6.01
CA GLU A 26 -8.79 -6.06 6.22
C GLU A 26 -7.37 -5.59 6.55
N ILE A 27 -6.89 -4.58 5.83
CA ILE A 27 -5.56 -3.98 6.04
C ILE A 27 -5.49 -3.35 7.43
N GLN A 28 -6.52 -2.62 7.82
CA GLN A 28 -6.62 -2.03 9.15
C GLN A 28 -6.67 -3.09 10.24
N ALA A 29 -7.43 -4.15 10.04
CA ALA A 29 -7.51 -5.27 10.99
C ALA A 29 -6.17 -6.00 11.13
N ALA A 30 -5.34 -6.00 10.10
CA ALA A 30 -3.98 -6.55 10.14
C ALA A 30 -2.99 -5.65 10.89
N GLY A 31 -3.40 -4.46 11.29
CA GLY A 31 -2.61 -3.55 12.11
C GLY A 31 -2.16 -2.25 11.44
N ALA A 32 -2.58 -1.99 10.20
CA ALA A 32 -2.23 -0.73 9.53
C ALA A 32 -2.84 0.48 10.26
N LEU A 33 -2.06 1.54 10.38
CA LEU A 33 -2.48 2.78 11.03
C LEU A 33 -3.12 3.75 10.03
N SER A 34 -2.56 3.82 8.83
CA SER A 34 -3.04 4.68 7.75
C SER A 34 -2.50 4.20 6.42
N MET A 35 -3.14 4.61 5.34
CA MET A 35 -2.68 4.33 3.99
C MET A 35 -2.98 5.53 3.09
N ARG A 36 -2.06 5.85 2.20
CA ARG A 36 -2.25 6.85 1.16
C ARG A 36 -1.92 6.25 -0.19
N ILE A 37 -2.66 6.66 -1.20
CA ILE A 37 -2.40 6.30 -2.58
C ILE A 37 -2.15 7.58 -3.35
N VAL A 38 -1.01 7.65 -4.00
CA VAL A 38 -0.58 8.83 -4.75
C VAL A 38 -0.44 8.47 -6.21
N LYS A 39 -1.08 9.24 -7.08
CA LYS A 39 -0.91 9.11 -8.52
C LYS A 39 0.43 9.73 -8.90
N ILE A 40 1.32 8.94 -9.49
CA ILE A 40 2.65 9.40 -9.89
C ILE A 40 2.63 9.92 -11.33
N ASP A 41 1.96 9.19 -12.21
CA ASP A 41 1.76 9.57 -13.62
C ASP A 41 0.49 8.89 -14.14
N ASP A 42 0.25 8.96 -15.44
CA ASP A 42 -0.99 8.47 -16.05
C ASP A 42 -1.24 6.96 -15.85
N THR A 43 -0.19 6.18 -15.63
CA THR A 43 -0.27 4.73 -15.43
C THR A 43 0.41 4.25 -14.14
N GLY A 44 0.88 5.16 -13.32
CA GLY A 44 1.62 4.85 -12.10
C GLY A 44 0.96 5.37 -10.84
N ALA A 45 0.96 4.55 -9.81
CA ALA A 45 0.51 4.93 -8.46
C ALA A 45 1.45 4.35 -7.42
N ARG A 46 1.56 5.04 -6.30
CA ARG A 46 2.30 4.55 -5.13
C ARG A 46 1.35 4.45 -3.95
N SER A 47 1.30 3.29 -3.31
CA SER A 47 0.64 3.15 -2.02
C SER A 47 1.66 3.22 -0.90
N MET A 48 1.32 3.96 0.15
CA MET A 48 2.13 4.11 1.35
C MET A 48 1.28 3.72 2.55
N THR A 49 1.72 2.70 3.29
CA THR A 49 1.02 2.21 4.46
C THR A 49 1.90 2.38 5.69
N MET A 50 1.32 2.91 6.75
CA MET A 50 1.99 3.08 8.04
C MET A 50 1.58 1.98 8.99
N TRP A 51 2.56 1.41 9.70
CA TRP A 51 2.40 0.30 10.62
C TRP A 51 2.99 0.66 11.99
N PRO A 52 2.48 0.08 13.09
CA PRO A 52 3.06 0.34 14.42
C PRO A 52 4.51 -0.14 14.53
N ASP A 53 4.87 -1.24 13.84
CA ASP A 53 6.20 -1.83 13.88
C ASP A 53 6.48 -2.68 12.64
N GLU A 54 7.72 -3.09 12.49
CA GLU A 54 8.20 -3.90 11.38
C GLU A 54 7.56 -5.29 11.33
N GLU A 55 7.40 -5.93 12.48
CA GLU A 55 6.83 -7.27 12.57
C GLU A 55 5.39 -7.32 12.03
N THR A 56 4.56 -6.36 12.43
CA THR A 56 3.20 -6.23 11.95
C THR A 56 3.15 -6.04 10.43
N ALA A 57 4.02 -5.18 9.90
CA ALA A 57 4.13 -4.95 8.47
C ALA A 57 4.53 -6.21 7.71
N HIS A 58 5.57 -6.91 8.18
CA HIS A 58 6.04 -8.14 7.52
C HIS A 58 4.98 -9.25 7.48
N LYS A 59 4.17 -9.39 8.51
CA LYS A 59 3.09 -10.38 8.54
C LYS A 59 2.00 -10.11 7.52
N ALA A 60 1.75 -8.85 7.19
CA ALA A 60 0.62 -8.43 6.36
C ALA A 60 0.98 -8.17 4.90
N ILE A 61 2.19 -7.67 4.62
CA ILE A 61 2.50 -7.03 3.34
C ILE A 61 2.40 -7.97 2.12
N HIS A 62 2.85 -9.21 2.23
CA HIS A 62 2.84 -10.13 1.09
C HIS A 62 1.42 -10.48 0.67
N SER A 63 0.56 -10.82 1.62
CA SER A 63 -0.84 -11.13 1.37
C SER A 63 -1.59 -9.90 0.82
N MET A 64 -1.33 -8.74 1.38
CA MET A 64 -1.93 -7.48 0.98
C MET A 64 -1.58 -7.14 -0.48
N ARG A 65 -0.32 -7.26 -0.86
CA ARG A 65 0.14 -7.01 -2.24
C ARG A 65 -0.45 -8.00 -3.22
N ALA A 66 -0.45 -9.29 -2.90
CA ALA A 66 -1.01 -10.33 -3.75
C ALA A 66 -2.51 -10.12 -4.00
N LYS A 67 -3.28 -9.83 -2.98
CA LYS A 67 -4.72 -9.55 -3.08
C LYS A 67 -4.99 -8.27 -3.86
N GLY A 68 -4.21 -7.23 -3.60
CA GLY A 68 -4.32 -5.96 -4.31
C GLY A 68 -4.07 -6.09 -5.80
N ALA A 69 -3.02 -6.81 -6.19
CA ALA A 69 -2.71 -7.08 -7.58
C ALA A 69 -3.82 -7.90 -8.26
N ALA A 70 -4.30 -8.95 -7.61
CA ALA A 70 -5.34 -9.81 -8.15
C ALA A 70 -6.66 -9.06 -8.35
N LYS A 71 -7.05 -8.23 -7.39
CA LYS A 71 -8.32 -7.49 -7.44
C LYS A 71 -8.29 -6.29 -8.39
N SER A 72 -7.17 -5.56 -8.44
CA SER A 72 -7.06 -4.36 -9.26
C SER A 72 -6.65 -4.63 -10.70
N GLY A 73 -6.03 -5.79 -10.95
CA GLY A 73 -5.38 -6.07 -12.24
C GLY A 73 -4.08 -5.30 -12.43
N GLY A 74 -3.64 -4.55 -11.44
CA GLY A 74 -2.39 -3.80 -11.48
C GLY A 74 -1.16 -4.68 -11.36
N GLU A 75 -0.03 -4.18 -11.84
CA GLU A 75 1.27 -4.83 -11.75
C GLU A 75 2.14 -4.09 -10.73
N ILE A 76 2.80 -4.84 -9.85
CA ILE A 76 3.75 -4.25 -8.90
C ILE A 76 5.10 -4.10 -9.62
N ILE A 77 5.57 -2.86 -9.73
CA ILE A 77 6.80 -2.51 -10.44
C ILE A 77 7.92 -2.05 -9.50
N GLY A 78 7.64 -1.91 -8.23
CA GLY A 78 8.64 -1.56 -7.24
C GLY A 78 8.09 -1.64 -5.83
N SER A 79 8.97 -1.72 -4.85
CA SER A 79 8.60 -1.72 -3.45
C SER A 79 9.76 -1.23 -2.58
N ALA A 80 9.41 -0.69 -1.42
CA ALA A 80 10.37 -0.30 -0.40
C ALA A 80 9.70 -0.39 0.97
N MET A 81 10.50 -0.45 2.02
CA MET A 81 10.00 -0.39 3.38
C MET A 81 11.11 0.09 4.32
N GLY A 82 10.74 0.67 5.43
CA GLY A 82 11.71 1.15 6.39
C GLY A 82 11.09 1.73 7.66
N THR A 83 11.96 1.95 8.61
CA THR A 83 11.59 2.59 9.89
C THR A 83 11.40 4.09 9.68
N VAL A 84 10.31 4.63 10.22
CA VAL A 84 10.08 6.08 10.22
C VAL A 84 11.04 6.73 11.20
N LEU A 85 11.90 7.63 10.71
CA LEU A 85 12.87 8.32 11.54
C LEU A 85 12.31 9.59 12.16
N ALA A 86 11.40 10.26 11.48
CA ALA A 86 10.80 11.50 11.94
C ALA A 86 9.45 11.73 11.27
N GLU A 87 8.55 12.39 11.98
CA GLU A 87 7.26 12.80 11.47
C GLU A 87 7.02 14.25 11.86
N PHE A 88 6.77 15.09 10.88
CA PHE A 88 6.52 16.51 11.06
C PHE A 88 5.11 16.86 10.56
N GLY A 89 4.34 17.55 11.33
CA GLY A 89 2.99 17.98 10.97
C GLY A 89 1.85 17.04 11.35
#